data_4eb61f51956ddb17c089fbffd0143508
#
_entry.id   4eb61f51956ddb17c089fbffd0143508
#
_cell.length_a   1.000
_cell.length_b   1.000
_cell.length_c   1.000
_cell.angle_alpha   90.00
_cell.angle_beta   90.00
_cell.angle_gamma   90.00
#
_symmetry.space_group_name_H-M   'P 1'
#
loop_
_entity.id
_entity.type
_entity.pdbx_description
1 polymer ?
#
loop_
_entity_poly.entity_id
_entity_poly.type
_entity_poly.pdbx_seq_one_letter_code
_entity_poly.pdbx_strand_id
1 'polypeptide(L)'
;RIVSAAGVIGDPIEGVPPVVYRVQGGLLDVALSPRFETDRTVFWSYTEPRADSLTGTSVARGVLSADRRRLEQVRVIFRSEPGSRLPGHFGSRLAFDRDGLLFVTLGDRFSPESRARAQDVDNHFGKIVRITADGGVPKDNPFVGRAGAAAEVWSYGHRNIQAAAFDTEGRLWEIEHGPAGGDELNLVQKGKNYGWPWATYGQDYSGQPMPNSTTTREGTEQPVYYWDPVIAPSGAQFYTGNAFPEWRGNLFIGGLGSARLVRVVIEKGRVTGEEHLLVDHRFRIRDVRQGPDGLLYLVTDQPKGELVKLVPRK
;
A
#
# COMPACT_ATOMS: atom_id res chain seq x y z
N ARG A 1 -13.04 -13.35 -3.47
CA ARG A 1 -14.50 -13.39 -3.76
C ARG A 1 -14.89 -12.15 -4.55
N ILE A 2 -15.95 -12.24 -5.33
CA ILE A 2 -16.62 -11.09 -5.96
C ILE A 2 -17.87 -10.78 -5.14
N VAL A 3 -18.12 -9.50 -4.93
CA VAL A 3 -19.34 -9.00 -4.31
C VAL A 3 -20.18 -8.35 -5.41
N SER A 4 -21.43 -8.74 -5.54
CA SER A 4 -22.33 -8.15 -6.53
C SER A 4 -22.77 -6.74 -6.14
N ALA A 5 -23.32 -5.98 -7.07
CA ALA A 5 -23.89 -4.65 -6.78
C ALA A 5 -25.03 -4.70 -5.74
N ALA A 6 -25.69 -5.85 -5.56
CA ALA A 6 -26.70 -6.08 -4.52
C ALA A 6 -26.09 -6.51 -3.16
N GLY A 7 -24.76 -6.53 -3.02
CA GLY A 7 -24.08 -6.93 -1.79
C GLY A 7 -23.95 -8.45 -1.59
N VAL A 8 -24.32 -9.26 -2.57
CA VAL A 8 -24.18 -10.72 -2.45
C VAL A 8 -22.73 -11.13 -2.62
N ILE A 9 -22.20 -11.84 -1.63
CA ILE A 9 -20.82 -12.37 -1.63
C ILE A 9 -20.81 -13.71 -2.37
N GLY A 10 -20.03 -13.78 -3.46
CA GLY A 10 -19.83 -15.00 -4.24
C GLY A 10 -18.88 -16.00 -3.58
N ASP A 11 -18.66 -17.12 -4.23
CA ASP A 11 -17.73 -18.16 -3.81
C ASP A 11 -16.26 -17.66 -3.86
N PRO A 12 -15.32 -18.31 -3.15
CA PRO A 12 -13.89 -18.07 -3.33
C PRO A 12 -13.49 -18.28 -4.79
N ILE A 13 -12.64 -17.37 -5.31
CA ILE A 13 -12.04 -17.56 -6.63
C ILE A 13 -10.86 -18.52 -6.48
N GLU A 14 -10.85 -19.56 -7.30
CA GLU A 14 -9.80 -20.57 -7.31
C GLU A 14 -8.53 -20.10 -8.05
N GLY A 15 -7.42 -20.84 -7.92
CA GLY A 15 -6.18 -20.61 -8.67
C GLY A 15 -5.18 -19.68 -7.97
N VAL A 16 -5.44 -19.25 -6.74
CA VAL A 16 -4.47 -18.49 -5.95
C VAL A 16 -3.33 -19.41 -5.50
N PRO A 17 -2.05 -19.03 -5.66
CA PRO A 17 -0.91 -19.78 -5.13
C PRO A 17 -0.99 -20.00 -3.61
N PRO A 18 -0.18 -20.90 -3.04
CA PRO A 18 -0.08 -21.08 -1.59
C PRO A 18 0.25 -19.77 -0.88
N VAL A 19 -0.48 -19.47 0.18
CA VAL A 19 -0.37 -18.24 0.98
C VAL A 19 -0.08 -18.58 2.43
N VAL A 20 0.89 -17.90 3.04
CA VAL A 20 1.12 -17.99 4.48
C VAL A 20 0.23 -16.97 5.20
N TYR A 21 -0.79 -17.46 5.89
CA TYR A 21 -1.63 -16.66 6.77
C TYR A 21 -1.07 -16.70 8.20
N ARG A 22 -0.33 -15.66 8.58
CA ARG A 22 0.28 -15.57 9.91
C ARG A 22 0.49 -14.11 10.31
N VAL A 23 -0.06 -13.69 11.45
CA VAL A 23 0.04 -12.35 12.04
C VAL A 23 -0.41 -11.26 11.05
N GLN A 24 0.50 -10.60 10.33
CA GLN A 24 0.18 -9.58 9.32
C GLN A 24 0.26 -10.12 7.89
N GLY A 25 0.70 -11.37 7.71
CA GLY A 25 0.77 -12.01 6.38
C GLY A 25 -0.54 -12.64 5.96
N GLY A 26 -0.73 -12.79 4.65
CA GLY A 26 -1.93 -13.37 4.05
C GLY A 26 -2.07 -13.00 2.58
N LEU A 27 -3.30 -12.99 2.06
CA LEU A 27 -3.68 -12.23 0.87
C LEU A 27 -3.73 -10.76 1.27
N LEU A 28 -3.02 -9.90 0.56
CA LEU A 28 -2.74 -8.55 1.01
C LEU A 28 -3.50 -7.51 0.18
N ASP A 29 -3.13 -7.29 -1.08
CA ASP A 29 -3.82 -6.35 -1.95
C ASP A 29 -4.27 -7.00 -3.26
N VAL A 30 -5.23 -6.37 -3.93
CA VAL A 30 -5.71 -6.75 -5.24
C VAL A 30 -5.87 -5.52 -6.13
N ALA A 31 -5.38 -5.61 -7.36
CA ALA A 31 -5.54 -4.57 -8.37
C ALA A 31 -6.00 -5.18 -9.69
N LEU A 32 -6.85 -4.49 -10.41
CA LEU A 32 -7.22 -4.85 -11.76
C LEU A 32 -6.20 -4.25 -12.76
N SER A 33 -6.00 -4.95 -13.86
CA SER A 33 -5.26 -4.39 -15.00
C SER A 33 -5.90 -3.04 -15.42
N PRO A 34 -5.12 -2.03 -15.80
CA PRO A 34 -5.67 -0.83 -16.44
C PRO A 34 -6.50 -1.12 -17.69
N ARG A 35 -6.36 -2.31 -18.27
CA ARG A 35 -7.13 -2.80 -19.41
C ARG A 35 -8.03 -3.98 -19.07
N PHE A 36 -8.48 -4.07 -17.82
CA PHE A 36 -9.24 -5.23 -17.30
C PHE A 36 -10.46 -5.58 -18.15
N GLU A 37 -11.17 -4.60 -18.70
CA GLU A 37 -12.34 -4.84 -19.56
C GLU A 37 -12.02 -5.69 -20.80
N THR A 38 -10.75 -5.66 -21.25
CA THR A 38 -10.30 -6.40 -22.43
C THR A 38 -9.45 -7.62 -22.09
N ASP A 39 -8.55 -7.50 -21.09
CA ASP A 39 -7.58 -8.57 -20.77
C ASP A 39 -7.97 -9.41 -19.55
N ARG A 40 -8.96 -8.95 -18.77
CA ARG A 40 -9.48 -9.62 -17.56
C ARG A 40 -8.39 -9.99 -16.55
N THR A 41 -7.24 -9.29 -16.59
CA THR A 41 -6.10 -9.61 -15.74
C THR A 41 -6.27 -9.00 -14.36
N VAL A 42 -6.10 -9.84 -13.34
CA VAL A 42 -6.09 -9.47 -11.92
C VAL A 42 -4.67 -9.63 -11.40
N PHE A 43 -4.22 -8.67 -10.61
CA PHE A 43 -2.96 -8.69 -9.87
C PHE A 43 -3.26 -8.77 -8.38
N TRP A 44 -2.44 -9.50 -7.64
CA TRP A 44 -2.55 -9.53 -6.18
C TRP A 44 -1.18 -9.67 -5.54
N SER A 45 -1.02 -9.06 -4.39
CA SER A 45 0.11 -9.27 -3.51
C SER A 45 -0.25 -10.25 -2.40
N TYR A 46 0.71 -11.02 -1.95
CA TYR A 46 0.48 -12.04 -0.93
C TYR A 46 1.78 -12.42 -0.22
N THR A 47 1.64 -13.05 0.94
CA THR A 47 2.77 -13.64 1.65
C THR A 47 3.07 -15.02 1.09
N GLU A 48 4.15 -15.12 0.31
CA GLU A 48 4.60 -16.36 -0.32
C GLU A 48 5.41 -17.21 0.66
N PRO A 49 5.09 -18.52 0.83
CA PRO A 49 5.97 -19.44 1.53
C PRO A 49 7.22 -19.70 0.72
N ARG A 50 8.39 -19.75 1.39
CA ARG A 50 9.70 -20.04 0.80
C ARG A 50 10.43 -21.12 1.57
N ALA A 51 11.55 -21.60 1.04
CA ALA A 51 12.40 -22.54 1.74
C ALA A 51 12.78 -22.05 3.15
N ASP A 52 13.16 -22.95 4.05
CA ASP A 52 13.63 -22.67 5.40
C ASP A 52 12.66 -21.86 6.27
N SER A 53 11.35 -22.02 6.05
CA SER A 53 10.29 -21.28 6.73
C SER A 53 10.37 -19.76 6.55
N LEU A 54 11.02 -19.31 5.51
CA LEU A 54 11.04 -17.90 5.12
C LEU A 54 9.72 -17.52 4.44
N THR A 55 9.41 -16.23 4.49
CA THR A 55 8.30 -15.62 3.78
C THR A 55 8.71 -14.30 3.14
N GLY A 56 8.05 -13.91 2.08
CA GLY A 56 8.24 -12.61 1.44
C GLY A 56 6.96 -12.11 0.81
N THR A 57 6.88 -10.81 0.57
CA THR A 57 5.83 -10.24 -0.25
C THR A 57 6.08 -10.62 -1.69
N SER A 58 5.12 -11.26 -2.32
CA SER A 58 5.17 -11.60 -3.75
C SER A 58 3.95 -11.01 -4.46
N VAL A 59 4.12 -10.75 -5.73
CA VAL A 59 3.02 -10.31 -6.61
C VAL A 59 2.81 -11.35 -7.68
N ALA A 60 1.56 -11.76 -7.84
CA ALA A 60 1.13 -12.61 -8.92
C ALA A 60 0.08 -11.93 -9.79
N ARG A 61 -0.07 -12.44 -11.01
CA ARG A 61 -1.15 -12.06 -11.91
C ARG A 61 -1.81 -13.31 -12.50
N GLY A 62 -3.06 -13.17 -12.89
CA GLY A 62 -3.81 -14.22 -13.57
C GLY A 62 -4.98 -13.63 -14.32
N VAL A 63 -5.53 -14.37 -15.28
CA VAL A 63 -6.72 -13.98 -16.05
C VAL A 63 -7.95 -14.53 -15.35
N LEU A 64 -8.91 -13.67 -15.04
CA LEU A 64 -10.19 -14.10 -14.46
C LEU A 64 -11.02 -14.83 -15.51
N SER A 65 -11.37 -16.09 -15.25
CA SER A 65 -12.18 -16.93 -16.16
C SER A 65 -13.52 -16.27 -16.53
N ALA A 66 -14.13 -16.68 -17.64
CA ALA A 66 -15.39 -16.09 -18.11
C ALA A 66 -16.54 -16.26 -17.10
N ASP A 67 -16.59 -17.37 -16.39
CA ASP A 67 -17.55 -17.65 -15.31
C ASP A 67 -17.20 -16.98 -13.98
N ARG A 68 -16.05 -16.25 -13.90
CA ARG A 68 -15.54 -15.53 -12.74
C ARG A 68 -15.25 -16.40 -11.51
N ARG A 69 -15.00 -17.70 -11.70
CA ARG A 69 -14.78 -18.65 -10.60
C ARG A 69 -13.31 -18.96 -10.33
N ARG A 70 -12.41 -18.74 -11.30
CA ARG A 70 -11.00 -19.08 -11.16
C ARG A 70 -10.08 -18.08 -11.86
N LEU A 71 -8.83 -18.08 -11.43
CA LEU A 71 -7.72 -17.39 -12.08
C LEU A 71 -7.00 -18.40 -12.98
N GLU A 72 -6.84 -18.06 -14.22
CA GLU A 72 -6.14 -18.85 -15.25
C GLU A 72 -4.79 -18.19 -15.57
N GLN A 73 -3.84 -18.94 -16.15
CA GLN A 73 -2.53 -18.47 -16.54
C GLN A 73 -1.79 -17.73 -15.39
N VAL A 74 -1.97 -18.24 -14.18
CA VAL A 74 -1.38 -17.63 -12.98
C VAL A 74 0.14 -17.73 -13.02
N ARG A 75 0.80 -16.58 -12.80
CA ARG A 75 2.25 -16.51 -12.66
C ARG A 75 2.66 -15.48 -11.62
N VAL A 76 3.73 -15.77 -10.90
CA VAL A 76 4.38 -14.82 -9.99
C VAL A 76 5.30 -13.93 -10.83
N ILE A 77 5.10 -12.62 -10.70
CA ILE A 77 5.81 -11.60 -11.49
C ILE A 77 6.84 -10.81 -10.66
N PHE A 78 6.75 -10.89 -9.33
CA PHE A 78 7.70 -10.26 -8.43
C PHE A 78 7.82 -11.06 -7.13
N ARG A 79 9.03 -11.10 -6.58
CA ARG A 79 9.36 -11.65 -5.26
C ARG A 79 10.28 -10.70 -4.52
N SER A 80 9.86 -10.26 -3.32
CA SER A 80 10.76 -9.46 -2.48
C SER A 80 11.94 -10.30 -1.95
N GLU A 81 13.14 -9.79 -2.04
CA GLU A 81 14.34 -10.42 -1.53
C GLU A 81 15.10 -9.53 -0.51
N PRO A 82 15.74 -10.15 0.49
CA PRO A 82 15.65 -11.55 0.86
C PRO A 82 14.33 -11.89 1.53
N GLY A 83 14.01 -13.19 1.61
CA GLY A 83 12.93 -13.68 2.47
C GLY A 83 13.24 -13.47 3.95
N SER A 84 12.21 -13.50 4.81
CA SER A 84 12.34 -13.29 6.26
C SER A 84 11.43 -14.25 7.04
N ARG A 85 11.84 -14.61 8.25
CA ARG A 85 11.00 -15.37 9.20
C ARG A 85 10.05 -14.47 10.00
N LEU A 86 10.24 -13.16 9.91
CA LEU A 86 9.47 -12.18 10.67
C LEU A 86 8.05 -12.04 10.09
N PRO A 87 7.03 -12.01 10.95
CA PRO A 87 5.64 -12.12 10.52
C PRO A 87 4.94 -10.76 10.31
N GLY A 88 5.68 -9.65 10.31
CA GLY A 88 5.15 -8.30 10.19
C GLY A 88 5.73 -7.50 9.05
N HIS A 89 5.18 -6.30 8.85
CA HIS A 89 5.59 -5.26 7.91
C HIS A 89 5.84 -5.79 6.48
N PHE A 90 4.77 -6.24 5.85
CA PHE A 90 4.82 -6.73 4.47
C PHE A 90 4.69 -5.60 3.43
N GLY A 91 4.18 -4.42 3.82
CA GLY A 91 3.75 -3.39 2.88
C GLY A 91 2.60 -3.89 2.01
N SER A 92 2.85 -4.01 0.69
CA SER A 92 2.08 -4.82 -0.26
C SER A 92 1.08 -4.10 -1.17
N ARG A 93 0.91 -2.80 -1.04
CA ARG A 93 -0.02 -2.06 -1.91
C ARG A 93 0.43 -2.11 -3.37
N LEU A 94 -0.54 -2.24 -4.28
CA LEU A 94 -0.38 -2.27 -5.73
C LEU A 94 -0.99 -1.01 -6.34
N ALA A 95 -0.21 -0.26 -7.11
CA ALA A 95 -0.71 0.92 -7.82
C ALA A 95 -0.17 0.96 -9.25
N PHE A 96 -1.05 1.09 -10.24
CA PHE A 96 -0.66 1.30 -11.64
C PHE A 96 -0.57 2.79 -11.96
N ASP A 97 0.49 3.18 -12.66
CA ASP A 97 0.54 4.49 -13.28
C ASP A 97 -0.21 4.52 -14.63
N ARG A 98 -0.22 5.69 -15.27
CA ARG A 98 -0.92 5.89 -16.55
C ARG A 98 -0.28 5.15 -17.72
N ASP A 99 1.00 4.79 -17.61
CA ASP A 99 1.75 4.04 -18.60
C ASP A 99 1.60 2.51 -18.41
N GLY A 100 0.86 2.09 -17.38
CA GLY A 100 0.62 0.68 -17.05
C GLY A 100 1.79 0.02 -16.34
N LEU A 101 2.69 0.79 -15.73
CA LEU A 101 3.73 0.26 -14.86
C LEU A 101 3.19 0.07 -13.45
N LEU A 102 3.60 -1.01 -12.81
CA LEU A 102 3.11 -1.42 -11.50
C LEU A 102 4.10 -1.01 -10.40
N PHE A 103 3.61 -0.24 -9.45
CA PHE A 103 4.32 0.08 -8.21
C PHE A 103 3.86 -0.87 -7.10
N VAL A 104 4.84 -1.44 -6.39
CA VAL A 104 4.59 -2.37 -5.29
C VAL A 104 5.28 -1.82 -4.05
N THR A 105 4.54 -1.68 -2.96
CA THR A 105 5.09 -1.18 -1.71
C THR A 105 5.52 -2.33 -0.80
N LEU A 106 6.61 -2.15 -0.08
CA LEU A 106 7.24 -3.17 0.74
C LEU A 106 7.64 -2.60 2.10
N GLY A 107 7.46 -3.40 3.15
CA GLY A 107 7.84 -3.04 4.51
C GLY A 107 9.23 -3.53 4.92
N ASP A 108 9.73 -3.04 6.06
CA ASP A 108 11.05 -3.30 6.61
C ASP A 108 11.15 -4.65 7.37
N ARG A 109 10.05 -5.41 7.48
CA ARG A 109 9.95 -6.70 8.16
C ARG A 109 10.15 -6.67 9.69
N PHE A 110 10.16 -5.49 10.32
CA PHE A 110 10.00 -5.27 11.77
C PHE A 110 11.15 -5.71 12.71
N SER A 111 12.36 -6.01 12.27
CA SER A 111 13.48 -6.24 13.19
C SER A 111 14.50 -5.10 13.15
N PRO A 112 15.34 -4.93 14.19
CA PRO A 112 16.43 -3.96 14.13
C PRO A 112 17.35 -4.14 12.93
N GLU A 113 17.69 -5.40 12.58
CA GLU A 113 18.56 -5.71 11.46
C GLU A 113 17.90 -5.42 10.11
N SER A 114 16.64 -5.82 9.94
CA SER A 114 15.94 -5.63 8.68
C SER A 114 15.53 -4.16 8.47
N ARG A 115 15.20 -3.42 9.54
CA ARG A 115 14.88 -1.97 9.44
C ARG A 115 16.08 -1.14 9.00
N ALA A 116 17.29 -1.46 9.46
CA ALA A 116 18.51 -0.79 9.03
C ALA A 116 18.73 -0.96 7.51
N ARG A 117 18.39 -2.11 6.96
CA ARG A 117 18.49 -2.39 5.53
C ARG A 117 17.45 -1.63 4.67
N ALA A 118 16.51 -0.91 5.27
CA ALA A 118 15.66 0.00 4.52
C ALA A 118 16.47 1.10 3.81
N GLN A 119 17.68 1.41 4.29
CA GLN A 119 18.60 2.37 3.69
C GLN A 119 19.47 1.80 2.55
N ASP A 120 19.59 0.48 2.45
CA ASP A 120 20.36 -0.16 1.39
C ASP A 120 19.48 -0.39 0.15
N VAL A 121 20.04 -0.23 -1.03
CA VAL A 121 19.29 -0.41 -2.30
C VAL A 121 19.52 -1.78 -2.96
N ASP A 122 20.22 -2.70 -2.28
CA ASP A 122 20.52 -4.06 -2.72
C ASP A 122 19.45 -5.10 -2.34
N ASN A 123 18.36 -4.65 -1.71
CA ASN A 123 17.31 -5.48 -1.14
C ASN A 123 15.94 -4.79 -1.20
N HIS A 124 14.89 -5.52 -0.78
CA HIS A 124 13.50 -5.02 -0.85
C HIS A 124 12.89 -4.66 0.51
N PHE A 125 13.65 -4.57 1.59
CA PHE A 125 13.11 -4.11 2.87
C PHE A 125 12.88 -2.60 2.88
N GLY A 126 11.64 -2.17 3.15
CA GLY A 126 11.27 -0.74 3.21
C GLY A 126 11.48 -0.02 1.88
N LYS A 127 10.91 -0.54 0.81
CA LYS A 127 11.04 -0.03 -0.56
C LYS A 127 9.70 0.19 -1.23
N ILE A 128 9.70 1.04 -2.24
CA ILE A 128 8.76 0.95 -3.35
C ILE A 128 9.55 0.42 -4.54
N VAL A 129 9.03 -0.58 -5.22
CA VAL A 129 9.58 -1.07 -6.49
C VAL A 129 8.65 -0.72 -7.65
N ARG A 130 9.21 -0.53 -8.84
CA ARG A 130 8.46 -0.29 -10.08
C ARG A 130 8.84 -1.33 -11.12
N ILE A 131 7.83 -2.05 -11.61
CA ILE A 131 7.97 -3.13 -12.58
C ILE A 131 6.96 -2.99 -13.72
N THR A 132 7.17 -3.70 -14.82
CA THR A 132 6.13 -3.85 -15.85
C THR A 132 5.04 -4.82 -15.35
N ALA A 133 3.88 -4.81 -16.01
CA ALA A 133 2.79 -5.75 -15.73
C ALA A 133 3.19 -7.24 -15.89
N ASP A 134 4.34 -7.50 -16.50
CA ASP A 134 4.90 -8.84 -16.68
C ASP A 134 6.09 -9.15 -15.75
N GLY A 135 6.45 -8.22 -14.86
CA GLY A 135 7.53 -8.36 -13.89
C GLY A 135 8.90 -7.90 -14.40
N GLY A 136 8.99 -7.35 -15.61
CA GLY A 136 10.22 -6.78 -16.14
C GLY A 136 10.61 -5.47 -15.43
N VAL A 137 11.88 -5.13 -15.45
CA VAL A 137 12.41 -3.88 -14.87
C VAL A 137 12.42 -2.79 -15.95
N PRO A 138 11.69 -1.66 -15.74
CA PRO A 138 11.77 -0.52 -16.66
C PRO A 138 13.18 0.07 -16.73
N LYS A 139 13.66 0.36 -17.93
CA LYS A 139 15.05 0.82 -18.18
C LYS A 139 15.37 2.16 -17.52
N ASP A 140 14.35 2.96 -17.27
CA ASP A 140 14.45 4.26 -16.63
C ASP A 140 14.29 4.23 -15.10
N ASN A 141 14.26 3.06 -14.46
CA ASN A 141 14.32 2.97 -13.01
C ASN A 141 15.63 3.57 -12.47
N PRO A 142 15.60 4.18 -11.27
CA PRO A 142 16.72 5.01 -10.79
C PRO A 142 18.02 4.24 -10.53
N PHE A 143 17.93 2.93 -10.27
CA PHE A 143 19.09 2.12 -9.91
C PHE A 143 19.49 1.12 -11.00
N VAL A 144 18.91 1.18 -12.19
CA VAL A 144 19.32 0.37 -13.34
C VAL A 144 20.79 0.67 -13.69
N GLY A 145 21.59 -0.40 -13.83
CA GLY A 145 23.02 -0.29 -14.15
C GLY A 145 23.93 0.05 -12.94
N ARG A 146 23.36 0.31 -11.76
CA ARG A 146 24.16 0.49 -10.54
C ARG A 146 24.56 -0.87 -9.96
N ALA A 147 25.87 -1.14 -9.90
CA ALA A 147 26.38 -2.38 -9.33
C ALA A 147 25.92 -2.56 -7.87
N GLY A 148 25.44 -3.76 -7.54
CA GLY A 148 24.98 -4.11 -6.20
C GLY A 148 23.61 -3.55 -5.82
N ALA A 149 22.87 -2.87 -6.72
CA ALA A 149 21.52 -2.40 -6.46
C ALA A 149 20.46 -3.30 -7.10
N ALA A 150 19.32 -3.43 -6.44
CA ALA A 150 18.12 -4.04 -7.01
C ALA A 150 17.49 -3.04 -8.01
N ALA A 151 17.53 -3.40 -9.29
CA ALA A 151 17.18 -2.48 -10.39
C ALA A 151 15.71 -2.06 -10.41
N GLU A 152 14.82 -2.85 -9.81
CA GLU A 152 13.41 -2.58 -9.66
C GLU A 152 13.07 -1.54 -8.59
N VAL A 153 14.01 -1.21 -7.69
CA VAL A 153 13.79 -0.22 -6.62
C VAL A 153 13.51 1.16 -7.22
N TRP A 154 12.42 1.79 -6.76
CA TRP A 154 12.01 3.14 -7.12
C TRP A 154 12.36 4.18 -6.06
N SER A 155 12.05 3.88 -4.78
CA SER A 155 12.39 4.68 -3.61
C SER A 155 12.71 3.78 -2.42
N TYR A 156 13.35 4.32 -1.39
CA TYR A 156 13.84 3.54 -0.26
C TYR A 156 13.77 4.34 1.05
N GLY A 157 14.08 3.69 2.16
CA GLY A 157 14.01 4.32 3.48
C GLY A 157 12.58 4.41 4.01
N HIS A 158 11.72 3.46 3.69
CA HIS A 158 10.35 3.33 4.18
C HIS A 158 10.26 2.32 5.33
N ARG A 159 9.24 2.47 6.18
CA ARG A 159 8.98 1.53 7.28
C ARG A 159 7.97 0.44 6.89
N ASN A 160 6.71 0.81 6.68
CA ASN A 160 5.64 -0.15 6.38
C ASN A 160 4.50 0.54 5.65
N ILE A 161 4.63 0.67 4.35
CA ILE A 161 3.69 1.37 3.50
C ILE A 161 2.40 0.57 3.35
N GLN A 162 1.27 1.15 3.74
CA GLN A 162 -0.04 0.51 3.70
C GLN A 162 -0.96 1.06 2.59
N ALA A 163 -0.65 2.23 2.06
CA ALA A 163 -1.36 2.77 0.91
C ALA A 163 -0.40 3.37 -0.11
N ALA A 164 -0.79 3.27 -1.37
CA ALA A 164 -0.17 3.99 -2.48
C ALA A 164 -1.27 4.34 -3.49
N ALA A 165 -1.33 5.58 -3.89
CA ALA A 165 -2.34 6.06 -4.83
C ALA A 165 -1.77 7.19 -5.71
N PHE A 166 -2.18 7.20 -6.97
CA PHE A 166 -1.87 8.31 -7.88
C PHE A 166 -2.94 9.40 -7.75
N ASP A 167 -2.50 10.65 -7.68
CA ASP A 167 -3.40 11.78 -7.79
C ASP A 167 -3.79 12.08 -9.25
N THR A 168 -4.62 13.11 -9.44
CA THR A 168 -5.07 13.52 -10.76
C THR A 168 -3.97 14.11 -11.65
N GLU A 169 -2.84 14.51 -11.07
CA GLU A 169 -1.66 14.98 -11.78
C GLU A 169 -0.69 13.84 -12.14
N GLY A 170 -0.96 12.61 -11.68
CA GLY A 170 -0.13 11.43 -11.92
C GLY A 170 1.07 11.34 -10.97
N ARG A 171 1.01 12.01 -9.82
CA ARG A 171 2.02 11.91 -8.76
C ARG A 171 1.66 10.77 -7.83
N LEU A 172 2.64 9.95 -7.46
CA LEU A 172 2.46 8.86 -6.51
C LEU A 172 2.54 9.40 -5.08
N TRP A 173 1.52 9.10 -4.30
CA TRP A 173 1.47 9.33 -2.87
C TRP A 173 1.45 8.00 -2.14
N GLU A 174 2.14 7.93 -1.02
CA GLU A 174 2.09 6.77 -0.15
C GLU A 174 1.82 7.16 1.30
N ILE A 175 1.24 6.23 2.06
CA ILE A 175 0.99 6.40 3.47
C ILE A 175 1.56 5.20 4.22
N GLU A 176 2.38 5.48 5.23
CA GLU A 176 3.06 4.44 5.98
C GLU A 176 2.89 4.59 7.50
N HIS A 177 3.01 3.46 8.17
CA HIS A 177 3.02 3.41 9.63
C HIS A 177 4.34 3.94 10.19
N GLY A 178 4.26 4.90 11.09
CA GLY A 178 5.31 5.20 12.05
C GLY A 178 5.41 4.12 13.15
N PRO A 179 6.38 4.25 14.06
CA PRO A 179 6.41 3.42 15.28
C PRO A 179 5.31 3.86 16.27
N ALA A 180 5.63 4.28 17.48
CA ALA A 180 4.65 4.92 18.36
C ALA A 180 4.61 6.42 18.04
N GLY A 181 3.62 6.85 17.23
CA GLY A 181 3.57 8.18 16.60
C GLY A 181 4.18 8.19 15.20
N GLY A 182 4.02 9.29 14.48
CA GLY A 182 4.69 9.57 13.21
C GLY A 182 4.27 8.66 12.05
N ASP A 183 2.99 8.33 11.91
CA ASP A 183 2.47 7.85 10.62
C ASP A 183 2.65 8.95 9.58
N GLU A 184 3.02 8.63 8.35
CA GLU A 184 3.45 9.61 7.37
C GLU A 184 2.64 9.56 6.07
N LEU A 185 2.41 10.73 5.48
CA LEU A 185 1.96 10.91 4.10
C LEU A 185 3.12 11.49 3.29
N ASN A 186 3.58 10.74 2.32
CA ASN A 186 4.73 11.07 1.50
C ASN A 186 4.34 11.27 0.02
N LEU A 187 4.95 12.28 -0.62
CA LEU A 187 4.95 12.43 -2.07
C LEU A 187 6.16 11.68 -2.64
N VAL A 188 5.91 10.55 -3.31
CA VAL A 188 6.97 9.65 -3.75
C VAL A 188 7.69 10.17 -4.98
N GLN A 189 9.00 10.28 -4.90
CA GLN A 189 9.88 10.71 -5.98
C GLN A 189 10.90 9.63 -6.34
N LYS A 190 11.26 9.59 -7.60
CA LYS A 190 12.22 8.64 -8.19
C LYS A 190 13.58 8.73 -7.51
N GLY A 191 14.08 7.60 -6.98
CA GLY A 191 15.43 7.46 -6.42
C GLY A 191 15.62 8.09 -5.05
N LYS A 192 14.55 8.60 -4.40
CA LYS A 192 14.64 9.33 -3.14
C LYS A 192 14.59 8.42 -1.92
N ASN A 193 15.23 8.91 -0.85
CA ASN A 193 15.31 8.29 0.48
C ASN A 193 14.32 8.94 1.43
N TYR A 194 13.43 8.16 2.06
CA TYR A 194 12.42 8.64 3.02
C TYR A 194 12.84 8.51 4.48
N GLY A 195 14.10 8.13 4.72
CA GLY A 195 14.79 8.31 5.98
C GLY A 195 14.69 7.20 7.00
N TRP A 196 13.65 6.36 6.97
CA TRP A 196 13.53 5.26 7.94
C TRP A 196 14.75 4.32 7.92
N PRO A 197 15.33 3.91 9.07
CA PRO A 197 14.92 4.24 10.44
C PRO A 197 15.64 5.47 11.04
N TRP A 198 16.43 6.21 10.26
CA TRP A 198 17.29 7.28 10.74
C TRP A 198 16.60 8.65 10.79
N ALA A 199 15.48 8.82 10.10
CA ALA A 199 14.58 9.96 10.22
C ALA A 199 13.16 9.42 10.50
N THR A 200 12.49 9.95 11.54
CA THR A 200 11.12 9.59 11.92
C THR A 200 10.56 10.60 12.94
N TYR A 201 9.26 10.80 12.89
CA TYR A 201 8.49 11.59 13.86
C TYR A 201 7.95 10.77 15.02
N GLY A 202 8.06 9.43 14.95
CA GLY A 202 7.63 8.52 16.00
C GLY A 202 8.77 8.13 16.96
N GLN A 203 8.39 7.50 18.06
CA GLN A 203 9.30 6.98 19.08
C GLN A 203 9.22 5.46 19.16
N ASP A 204 10.18 4.83 19.80
CA ASP A 204 10.14 3.39 20.06
C ASP A 204 8.93 3.02 20.93
N TYR A 205 8.43 1.79 20.82
CA TYR A 205 7.32 1.30 21.62
C TYR A 205 7.63 1.23 23.13
N SER A 206 8.89 1.34 23.53
CA SER A 206 9.31 1.53 24.93
C SER A 206 9.08 2.96 25.44
N GLY A 207 8.65 3.90 24.61
CA GLY A 207 8.49 5.31 24.93
C GLY A 207 9.80 6.11 24.84
N GLN A 208 10.89 5.49 24.40
CA GLN A 208 12.17 6.16 24.18
C GLN A 208 12.29 6.63 22.71
N PRO A 209 13.10 7.63 22.39
CA PRO A 209 13.43 7.97 21.02
C PRO A 209 13.90 6.74 20.24
N MET A 210 13.56 6.67 18.95
CA MET A 210 14.12 5.64 18.08
C MET A 210 15.65 5.72 18.07
N PRO A 211 16.37 4.57 18.23
CA PRO A 211 17.83 4.59 18.29
C PRO A 211 18.47 5.23 17.05
N ASN A 212 19.38 6.18 17.26
CA ASN A 212 20.12 6.88 16.22
C ASN A 212 19.25 7.65 15.21
N SER A 213 18.03 8.00 15.57
CA SER A 213 17.12 8.77 14.72
C SER A 213 17.01 10.24 15.12
N THR A 214 16.58 11.04 14.17
CA THR A 214 16.21 12.43 14.29
C THR A 214 14.89 12.65 13.54
N THR A 215 14.24 13.80 13.70
CA THR A 215 13.05 14.12 12.90
C THR A 215 13.41 14.48 11.45
N THR A 216 14.61 15.02 11.24
CA THR A 216 15.11 15.39 9.91
C THR A 216 16.54 14.91 9.74
N ARG A 217 16.90 14.48 8.53
CA ARG A 217 18.28 14.05 8.21
C ARG A 217 18.64 14.50 6.80
N GLU A 218 19.87 14.96 6.64
CA GLU A 218 20.40 15.35 5.34
C GLU A 218 20.34 14.17 4.34
N GLY A 219 19.93 14.45 3.11
CA GLY A 219 19.77 13.45 2.06
C GLY A 219 18.49 12.61 2.17
N THR A 220 17.58 12.97 3.08
CA THR A 220 16.25 12.33 3.17
C THR A 220 15.13 13.31 2.83
N GLU A 221 14.06 12.79 2.21
CA GLU A 221 12.83 13.53 2.00
C GLU A 221 12.01 13.59 3.29
N GLN A 222 11.32 14.71 3.48
CA GLN A 222 10.42 14.88 4.60
C GLN A 222 8.99 14.52 4.20
N PRO A 223 8.17 13.96 5.11
CA PRO A 223 6.76 13.74 4.84
C PRO A 223 6.06 15.06 4.57
N VAL A 224 5.08 15.02 3.66
CA VAL A 224 4.19 16.17 3.41
C VAL A 224 3.30 16.43 4.61
N TYR A 225 2.95 15.36 5.33
CA TYR A 225 2.16 15.40 6.56
C TYR A 225 2.48 14.18 7.44
N TYR A 226 2.34 14.32 8.75
CA TYR A 226 2.47 13.19 9.68
C TYR A 226 1.40 13.26 10.78
N TRP A 227 1.09 12.11 11.37
CA TRP A 227 0.11 11.99 12.45
C TRP A 227 0.78 11.56 13.75
N ASP A 228 0.56 12.36 14.79
CA ASP A 228 0.90 12.01 16.17
C ASP A 228 -0.22 12.56 17.09
N PRO A 229 -1.04 11.68 17.70
CA PRO A 229 -0.96 10.21 17.70
C PRO A 229 -1.28 9.57 16.35
N VAL A 230 -0.83 8.33 16.17
CA VAL A 230 -1.04 7.52 14.97
C VAL A 230 -2.52 7.37 14.59
N ILE A 231 -2.83 7.36 13.31
CA ILE A 231 -4.11 6.91 12.76
C ILE A 231 -4.10 5.41 12.46
N ALA A 232 -2.92 4.79 12.43
CA ALA A 232 -2.64 3.46 11.89
C ALA A 232 -3.27 3.28 10.51
N PRO A 233 -2.69 3.90 9.46
CA PRO A 233 -3.26 3.97 8.12
C PRO A 233 -3.38 2.58 7.48
N SER A 234 -4.33 2.48 6.57
CA SER A 234 -4.56 1.29 5.75
C SER A 234 -4.69 1.67 4.27
N GLY A 235 -5.71 1.19 3.55
CA GLY A 235 -5.91 1.60 2.16
C GLY A 235 -6.27 3.07 2.01
N ALA A 236 -5.95 3.64 0.85
CA ALA A 236 -6.30 5.01 0.53
C ALA A 236 -6.66 5.19 -0.96
N GLN A 237 -7.46 6.23 -1.23
CA GLN A 237 -7.97 6.54 -2.56
C GLN A 237 -8.13 8.04 -2.74
N PHE A 238 -7.59 8.60 -3.83
CA PHE A 238 -8.00 9.93 -4.30
C PHE A 238 -9.40 9.86 -4.91
N TYR A 239 -10.29 10.72 -4.44
CA TYR A 239 -11.64 10.75 -4.95
C TYR A 239 -11.72 11.53 -6.27
N THR A 240 -12.27 10.90 -7.31
CA THR A 240 -12.43 11.50 -8.64
C THR A 240 -13.88 11.48 -9.15
N GLY A 241 -14.80 10.93 -8.34
CA GLY A 241 -16.21 10.79 -8.66
C GLY A 241 -16.98 12.11 -8.65
N ASN A 242 -18.25 12.06 -9.05
CA ASN A 242 -19.15 13.20 -9.09
C ASN A 242 -20.25 13.17 -8.01
N ALA A 243 -20.35 12.07 -7.26
CA ALA A 243 -21.38 11.94 -6.22
C ALA A 243 -21.17 12.90 -5.03
N PHE A 244 -19.89 13.26 -4.78
CA PHE A 244 -19.49 14.23 -3.77
C PHE A 244 -18.55 15.26 -4.43
N PRO A 245 -19.11 16.28 -5.14
CA PRO A 245 -18.30 17.20 -5.93
C PRO A 245 -17.22 17.94 -5.14
N GLU A 246 -17.49 18.28 -3.89
CA GLU A 246 -16.60 18.96 -2.95
C GLU A 246 -15.43 18.07 -2.47
N TRP A 247 -15.50 16.77 -2.71
CA TRP A 247 -14.45 15.82 -2.34
C TRP A 247 -13.47 15.51 -3.49
N ARG A 248 -13.73 16.04 -4.68
CA ARG A 248 -12.86 15.77 -5.84
C ARG A 248 -11.43 16.22 -5.59
N GLY A 249 -10.48 15.33 -5.85
CA GLY A 249 -9.06 15.55 -5.61
C GLY A 249 -8.62 15.37 -4.16
N ASN A 250 -9.55 15.14 -3.21
CA ASN A 250 -9.17 14.84 -1.83
C ASN A 250 -8.73 13.38 -1.69
N LEU A 251 -7.83 13.13 -0.76
CA LEU A 251 -7.35 11.81 -0.40
C LEU A 251 -8.16 11.27 0.79
N PHE A 252 -8.67 10.05 0.65
CA PHE A 252 -9.38 9.32 1.70
C PHE A 252 -8.52 8.18 2.19
N ILE A 253 -8.30 8.08 3.50
CA ILE A 253 -7.42 7.12 4.16
C ILE A 253 -8.22 6.35 5.21
N GLY A 254 -8.16 5.03 5.15
CA GLY A 254 -8.72 4.20 6.22
C GLY A 254 -7.82 4.21 7.45
N GLY A 255 -8.40 4.47 8.62
CA GLY A 255 -7.70 4.41 9.90
C GLY A 255 -8.08 3.16 10.68
N LEU A 256 -7.08 2.33 11.00
CA LEU A 256 -7.26 1.15 11.85
C LEU A 256 -7.20 1.53 13.34
N GLY A 257 -6.22 2.34 13.73
CA GLY A 257 -6.04 2.81 15.10
C GLY A 257 -7.03 3.90 15.47
N SER A 258 -7.20 4.89 14.60
CA SER A 258 -8.19 5.96 14.78
C SER A 258 -9.63 5.50 14.65
N ALA A 259 -9.87 4.32 14.04
CA ALA A 259 -11.18 3.73 13.79
C ALA A 259 -12.16 4.69 13.08
N ARG A 260 -11.69 5.34 12.01
CA ARG A 260 -12.46 6.34 11.23
C ARG A 260 -11.93 6.45 9.80
N LEU A 261 -12.67 7.13 8.95
CA LEU A 261 -12.21 7.52 7.63
C LEU A 261 -11.60 8.93 7.74
N VAL A 262 -10.35 9.08 7.30
CA VAL A 262 -9.65 10.37 7.30
C VAL A 262 -9.70 10.94 5.88
N ARG A 263 -10.25 12.15 5.73
CA ARG A 263 -10.21 12.92 4.49
C ARG A 263 -9.13 13.98 4.60
N VAL A 264 -8.22 14.00 3.64
CA VAL A 264 -7.12 14.96 3.56
C VAL A 264 -7.31 15.83 2.31
N VAL A 265 -7.32 17.15 2.50
CA VAL A 265 -7.33 18.14 1.44
C VAL A 265 -5.90 18.50 1.08
N ILE A 266 -5.54 18.32 -0.18
CA ILE A 266 -4.18 18.58 -0.68
C ILE A 266 -4.26 19.65 -1.77
N GLU A 267 -3.59 20.78 -1.55
CA GLU A 267 -3.49 21.87 -2.52
C GLU A 267 -2.03 22.19 -2.79
N LYS A 268 -1.65 22.21 -4.07
CA LYS A 268 -0.27 22.49 -4.50
C LYS A 268 0.78 21.63 -3.78
N GLY A 269 0.45 20.36 -3.54
CA GLY A 269 1.34 19.41 -2.87
C GLY A 269 1.48 19.59 -1.35
N ARG A 270 0.60 20.35 -0.70
CA ARG A 270 0.57 20.55 0.75
C ARG A 270 -0.80 20.17 1.31
N VAL A 271 -0.84 19.62 2.49
CA VAL A 271 -2.08 19.37 3.24
C VAL A 271 -2.58 20.70 3.77
N THR A 272 -3.81 21.07 3.38
CA THR A 272 -4.49 22.31 3.80
C THR A 272 -5.69 22.05 4.71
N GLY A 273 -6.10 20.80 4.83
CA GLY A 273 -7.21 20.42 5.73
C GLY A 273 -7.26 18.92 5.98
N GLU A 274 -7.75 18.57 7.15
CA GLU A 274 -8.03 17.20 7.57
C GLU A 274 -9.43 17.13 8.18
N GLU A 275 -10.18 16.09 7.84
CA GLU A 275 -11.47 15.81 8.41
C GLU A 275 -11.61 14.32 8.75
N HIS A 276 -12.21 14.04 9.91
CA HIS A 276 -12.50 12.69 10.36
C HIS A 276 -13.97 12.37 10.15
N LEU A 277 -14.24 11.38 9.32
CA LEU A 277 -15.59 10.93 8.96
C LEU A 277 -15.90 9.59 9.66
N LEU A 278 -17.21 9.27 9.79
CA LEU A 278 -17.70 8.04 10.38
C LEU A 278 -17.24 7.82 11.85
N VAL A 279 -17.01 8.89 12.57
CA VAL A 279 -16.49 8.88 13.95
C VAL A 279 -17.40 8.08 14.88
N ASP A 280 -18.73 8.21 14.72
CA ASP A 280 -19.74 7.53 15.55
C ASP A 280 -19.78 6.00 15.32
N HIS A 281 -19.39 5.56 14.12
CA HIS A 281 -19.38 4.15 13.76
C HIS A 281 -18.20 3.38 14.33
N ARG A 282 -17.08 4.04 14.62
CA ARG A 282 -15.83 3.43 15.12
C ARG A 282 -15.35 2.26 14.26
N PHE A 283 -15.49 2.37 12.95
CA PHE A 283 -15.02 1.36 12.01
C PHE A 283 -13.49 1.34 11.94
N ARG A 284 -12.89 0.20 12.25
CA ARG A 284 -11.52 -0.08 11.82
C ARG A 284 -11.56 -0.29 10.30
N ILE A 285 -11.15 0.70 9.55
CA ILE A 285 -11.24 0.66 8.08
C ILE A 285 -9.95 0.05 7.53
N ARG A 286 -10.08 -1.06 6.77
CA ARG A 286 -8.95 -1.78 6.17
C ARG A 286 -8.62 -1.30 4.77
N ASP A 287 -9.60 -0.90 3.98
CA ASP A 287 -9.36 -0.39 2.63
C ASP A 287 -10.43 0.63 2.22
N VAL A 288 -10.05 1.50 1.31
CA VAL A 288 -10.90 2.54 0.72
C VAL A 288 -10.74 2.48 -0.79
N ARG A 289 -11.85 2.33 -1.51
CA ARG A 289 -11.85 2.28 -2.99
C ARG A 289 -13.01 3.09 -3.55
N GLN A 290 -12.78 3.72 -4.69
CA GLN A 290 -13.86 4.31 -5.48
C GLN A 290 -14.43 3.26 -6.42
N GLY A 291 -15.73 3.06 -6.37
CA GLY A 291 -16.45 2.17 -7.29
C GLY A 291 -16.71 2.82 -8.66
N PRO A 292 -17.10 2.02 -9.66
CA PRO A 292 -17.41 2.52 -11.00
C PRO A 292 -18.64 3.45 -11.02
N ASP A 293 -19.45 3.43 -9.98
CA ASP A 293 -20.58 4.34 -9.76
C ASP A 293 -20.16 5.70 -9.15
N GLY A 294 -18.85 5.92 -8.96
CA GLY A 294 -18.30 7.14 -8.40
C GLY A 294 -18.49 7.29 -6.89
N LEU A 295 -18.92 6.23 -6.20
CA LEU A 295 -19.09 6.22 -4.75
C LEU A 295 -17.87 5.61 -4.06
N LEU A 296 -17.64 5.93 -2.79
CA LEU A 296 -16.60 5.31 -1.99
C LEU A 296 -17.13 4.05 -1.30
N TYR A 297 -16.30 3.02 -1.34
CA TYR A 297 -16.51 1.74 -0.68
C TYR A 297 -15.40 1.51 0.33
N LEU A 298 -15.78 1.06 1.52
CA LEU A 298 -14.88 0.78 2.62
C LEU A 298 -14.99 -0.69 3.01
N VAL A 299 -13.87 -1.30 3.34
CA VAL A 299 -13.82 -2.64 3.95
C VAL A 299 -13.38 -2.49 5.39
N THR A 300 -14.14 -3.07 6.32
CA THR A 300 -13.80 -3.02 7.75
C THR A 300 -12.91 -4.19 8.18
N ASP A 301 -12.07 -3.95 9.19
CA ASP A 301 -11.15 -4.91 9.79
C ASP A 301 -11.74 -5.44 11.11
N GLN A 302 -12.78 -6.25 11.00
CA GLN A 302 -13.52 -6.81 12.14
C GLN A 302 -13.80 -8.29 11.90
N PRO A 303 -14.02 -9.13 12.95
CA PRO A 303 -14.36 -10.55 12.78
C PRO A 303 -15.60 -10.79 11.90
N LYS A 304 -16.56 -9.87 11.93
CA LYS A 304 -17.69 -9.78 11.01
C LYS A 304 -17.47 -8.56 10.14
N GLY A 305 -16.51 -8.67 9.20
CA GLY A 305 -16.16 -7.57 8.32
C GLY A 305 -17.34 -7.13 7.44
N GLU A 306 -17.41 -5.85 7.16
CA GLU A 306 -18.47 -5.21 6.37
C GLU A 306 -17.88 -4.54 5.13
N LEU A 307 -18.66 -4.52 4.05
CA LEU A 307 -18.46 -3.65 2.90
C LEU A 307 -19.44 -2.49 3.03
N VAL A 308 -18.92 -1.32 3.34
CA VAL A 308 -19.70 -0.09 3.56
C VAL A 308 -19.64 0.78 2.31
N LYS A 309 -20.79 1.26 1.85
CA LYS A 309 -20.91 2.15 0.70
C LYS A 309 -21.33 3.54 1.19
N LEU A 310 -20.55 4.58 0.86
CA LEU A 310 -20.93 5.97 1.15
C LEU A 310 -21.83 6.50 0.05
N VAL A 311 -22.97 7.06 0.46
CA VAL A 311 -23.95 7.66 -0.45
C VAL A 311 -24.24 9.09 -0.01
N PRO A 312 -24.51 10.04 -0.93
CA PRO A 312 -24.94 11.39 -0.56
C PRO A 312 -26.22 11.35 0.28
N ARG A 313 -26.28 12.20 1.28
CA ARG A 313 -27.53 12.40 2.05
C ARG A 313 -28.55 13.08 1.12
N LYS A 314 -29.74 12.50 1.05
CA LYS A 314 -30.88 13.11 0.34
C LYS A 314 -31.37 14.33 1.09
#